data_8caea791be2a1cde8f5373ae18ea7530
#
_entry.id   8caea791be2a1cde8f5373ae18ea7530
#
_cell.length_a   1.000
_cell.length_b   1.000
_cell.length_c   1.000
_cell.angle_alpha   90.00
_cell.angle_beta   90.00
_cell.angle_gamma   90.00
#
_symmetry.space_group_name_H-M   'P 1'
#
loop_
_entity.id
_entity.type
_entity.pdbx_description
1 polymer ?
#
loop_
_entity_poly.entity_id
_entity_poly.type
_entity_poly.pdbx_seq_one_letter_code
_entity_poly.pdbx_strand_id
1 'polypeptide(L)'
;HEIGGWGNTHMFQVSTVCTWDGDVGNIYIDKNVDSLEKSNVNIKPLSQLKFDLDDFREDGGYLLGHNIAAFDLPVLKNAMDIYCIKKYLDEKAYIDTSAIVSKAYGERYSLSNLCQHTLGLDKIMDSADAPVVWKSGGYMEVAEYCLKDCQLVFDLWKHGQNNSIVKGYSIDNKEMKELEVKW
;
A
#
# COMPACT_ATOMS: atom_id res chain seq x y z
N HIS A 1 -19.41 -6.64 7.03
CA HIS A 1 -18.53 -7.03 5.91
C HIS A 1 -19.05 -8.34 5.32
N GLU A 2 -19.29 -8.38 4.01
CA GLU A 2 -19.78 -9.56 3.28
C GLU A 2 -18.84 -10.78 3.44
N ILE A 3 -17.56 -10.55 3.73
CA ILE A 3 -16.50 -11.55 3.88
C ILE A 3 -16.19 -11.95 5.33
N GLY A 4 -16.96 -11.46 6.32
CA GLY A 4 -16.79 -11.82 7.74
C GLY A 4 -15.59 -11.18 8.44
N GLY A 5 -14.91 -10.21 7.83
CA GLY A 5 -13.84 -9.40 8.44
C GLY A 5 -12.50 -9.47 7.69
N TRP A 6 -11.59 -8.59 8.09
CA TRP A 6 -10.29 -8.37 7.43
C TRP A 6 -9.33 -9.57 7.50
N GLY A 7 -9.52 -10.50 8.46
CA GLY A 7 -8.71 -11.71 8.58
C GLY A 7 -9.01 -12.80 7.53
N ASN A 8 -10.14 -12.70 6.83
CA ASN A 8 -10.54 -13.67 5.81
C ASN A 8 -9.93 -13.33 4.43
N THR A 9 -8.61 -13.25 4.37
CA THR A 9 -7.86 -12.76 3.19
C THR A 9 -8.14 -13.56 1.91
N HIS A 10 -8.50 -14.83 2.00
CA HIS A 10 -8.88 -15.68 0.88
C HIS A 10 -10.25 -15.35 0.26
N MET A 11 -11.08 -14.58 0.97
CA MET A 11 -12.41 -14.17 0.50
C MET A 11 -12.39 -12.84 -0.24
N PHE A 12 -11.24 -12.15 -0.29
CA PHE A 12 -11.14 -10.90 -1.03
C PHE A 12 -11.20 -11.14 -2.53
N GLN A 13 -11.86 -10.23 -3.23
CA GLN A 13 -11.75 -10.08 -4.66
C GLN A 13 -10.85 -8.87 -4.93
N VAL A 14 -9.68 -9.14 -5.45
CA VAL A 14 -8.72 -8.07 -5.77
C VAL A 14 -9.18 -7.35 -7.03
N SER A 15 -9.41 -6.07 -6.91
CA SER A 15 -9.92 -5.20 -7.98
C SER A 15 -8.79 -4.59 -8.80
N THR A 16 -7.80 -4.07 -8.12
CA THR A 16 -6.59 -3.49 -8.68
C THR A 16 -5.45 -3.60 -7.68
N VAL A 17 -4.23 -3.63 -8.17
CA VAL A 17 -3.01 -3.53 -7.37
C VAL A 17 -2.12 -2.49 -8.02
N CYS A 18 -1.44 -1.67 -7.22
CA CYS A 18 -0.50 -0.69 -7.72
C CYS A 18 0.87 -0.86 -7.10
N THR A 19 1.91 -0.51 -7.86
CA THR A 19 3.28 -0.38 -7.37
C THR A 19 3.87 0.96 -7.78
N TRP A 20 4.82 1.45 -6.99
CA TRP A 20 5.55 2.68 -7.24
C TRP A 20 7.01 2.49 -6.82
N ASP A 21 7.97 2.80 -7.71
CA ASP A 21 9.41 2.63 -7.44
C ASP A 21 10.14 3.96 -7.10
N GLY A 22 9.40 5.05 -7.04
CA GLY A 22 9.91 6.40 -6.83
C GLY A 22 9.90 7.27 -8.07
N ASP A 23 9.69 6.69 -9.25
CA ASP A 23 9.64 7.38 -10.54
C ASP A 23 8.50 6.84 -11.42
N VAL A 24 8.37 5.53 -11.52
CA VAL A 24 7.40 4.85 -12.37
C VAL A 24 6.35 4.12 -11.55
N GLY A 25 5.07 4.31 -11.91
CA GLY A 25 3.92 3.60 -11.40
C GLY A 25 3.49 2.44 -12.29
N ASN A 26 3.04 1.34 -11.69
CA ASN A 26 2.31 0.31 -12.42
C ASN A 26 0.93 0.12 -11.78
N ILE A 27 -0.09 0.08 -12.60
CA ILE A 27 -1.47 -0.24 -12.25
C ILE A 27 -1.80 -1.59 -12.87
N TYR A 28 -2.07 -2.58 -12.03
CA TYR A 28 -2.50 -3.92 -12.46
C TYR A 28 -4.01 -4.03 -12.31
N ILE A 29 -4.72 -4.20 -13.42
CA ILE A 29 -6.18 -4.16 -13.48
C ILE A 29 -6.71 -4.95 -14.67
N ASP A 30 -7.82 -5.70 -14.49
CA ASP A 30 -8.48 -6.48 -15.54
C ASP A 30 -9.75 -5.79 -16.08
N LYS A 31 -9.87 -4.48 -15.92
CA LYS A 31 -10.96 -3.69 -16.48
C LYS A 31 -10.46 -2.86 -17.65
N ASN A 32 -11.30 -2.64 -18.65
CA ASN A 32 -11.03 -1.65 -19.66
C ASN A 32 -11.08 -0.27 -19.01
N VAL A 33 -9.95 0.34 -18.95
CA VAL A 33 -9.76 1.70 -18.44
C VAL A 33 -9.07 2.52 -19.51
N ASP A 34 -9.44 3.79 -19.62
CA ASP A 34 -8.76 4.70 -20.54
C ASP A 34 -7.31 4.89 -20.09
N SER A 35 -6.41 5.00 -21.04
CA SER A 35 -5.00 5.25 -20.74
C SER A 35 -4.87 6.54 -19.95
N LEU A 36 -4.11 6.48 -18.85
CA LEU A 36 -3.69 7.69 -18.16
C LEU A 36 -2.77 8.51 -19.07
N GLU A 37 -3.04 9.78 -19.24
CA GLU A 37 -2.16 10.72 -19.93
C GLU A 37 -0.88 11.04 -19.12
N LYS A 38 -0.46 10.13 -18.25
CA LYS A 38 0.75 10.25 -17.43
C LYS A 38 1.84 9.38 -18.03
N SER A 39 2.90 10.00 -18.49
CA SER A 39 4.03 9.34 -19.17
C SER A 39 4.80 8.34 -18.30
N ASN A 40 4.63 8.39 -16.99
CA ASN A 40 5.34 7.53 -16.03
C ASN A 40 4.43 6.52 -15.32
N VAL A 41 3.27 6.18 -15.89
CA VAL A 41 2.36 5.16 -15.34
C VAL A 41 2.06 4.12 -16.41
N ASN A 42 2.31 2.86 -16.09
CA ASN A 42 1.99 1.72 -16.93
C ASN A 42 0.70 1.05 -16.46
N ILE A 43 -0.19 0.71 -17.38
CA ILE A 43 -1.36 -0.11 -17.10
C ILE A 43 -1.07 -1.53 -17.61
N LYS A 44 -1.21 -2.50 -16.73
CA LYS A 44 -0.91 -3.92 -16.98
C LYS A 44 -2.11 -4.80 -16.58
N PRO A 45 -2.29 -5.96 -17.22
CA PRO A 45 -3.27 -6.93 -16.74
C PRO A 45 -2.91 -7.42 -15.34
N LEU A 46 -3.93 -7.69 -14.51
CA LEU A 46 -3.73 -8.12 -13.12
C LEU A 46 -2.90 -9.42 -13.02
N SER A 47 -3.01 -10.29 -14.02
CA SER A 47 -2.23 -11.52 -14.12
C SER A 47 -0.72 -11.31 -14.28
N GLN A 48 -0.28 -10.11 -14.73
CA GLN A 48 1.15 -9.80 -14.88
C GLN A 48 1.83 -9.58 -13.51
N LEU A 49 1.08 -9.17 -12.49
CA LEU A 49 1.62 -8.85 -11.17
C LEU A 49 2.49 -9.96 -10.58
N LYS A 50 2.07 -11.22 -10.73
CA LYS A 50 2.82 -12.37 -10.18
C LYS A 50 4.22 -12.52 -10.76
N PHE A 51 4.38 -12.22 -12.05
CA PHE A 51 5.66 -12.30 -12.75
C PHE A 51 6.55 -11.12 -12.34
N ASP A 52 6.00 -9.90 -12.35
CA ASP A 52 6.73 -8.71 -11.96
C ASP A 52 7.22 -8.77 -10.51
N LEU A 53 6.42 -9.36 -9.60
CA LEU A 53 6.83 -9.55 -8.21
C LEU A 53 7.89 -10.66 -8.05
N ASP A 54 7.80 -11.74 -8.83
CA ASP A 54 8.79 -12.82 -8.77
C ASP A 54 10.13 -12.36 -9.30
N ASP A 55 10.15 -11.72 -10.47
CA ASP A 55 11.36 -11.13 -11.07
C ASP A 55 12.00 -10.10 -10.12
N PHE A 56 11.19 -9.19 -9.55
CA PHE A 56 11.67 -8.19 -8.60
C PHE A 56 12.30 -8.82 -7.34
N ARG A 57 11.73 -9.94 -6.86
CA ARG A 57 12.31 -10.66 -5.71
C ARG A 57 13.59 -11.39 -6.07
N GLU A 58 13.68 -11.96 -7.27
CA GLU A 58 14.91 -12.62 -7.76
C GLU A 58 16.08 -11.64 -7.90
N ASP A 59 15.77 -10.39 -8.28
CA ASP A 59 16.71 -9.27 -8.33
C ASP A 59 17.09 -8.70 -6.93
N GLY A 60 16.61 -9.32 -5.85
CA GLY A 60 16.89 -8.88 -4.48
C GLY A 60 15.98 -7.76 -3.97
N GLY A 61 14.88 -7.46 -4.66
CA GLY A 61 13.97 -6.38 -4.34
C GLY A 61 13.23 -6.56 -3.01
N TYR A 62 12.91 -5.43 -2.37
CA TYR A 62 12.12 -5.35 -1.13
C TYR A 62 10.83 -4.60 -1.39
N LEU A 63 9.73 -5.11 -0.83
CA LEU A 63 8.44 -4.42 -0.87
C LEU A 63 8.32 -3.40 0.27
N LEU A 64 7.79 -2.25 -0.02
CA LEU A 64 7.48 -1.21 0.95
C LEU A 64 5.97 -1.03 1.02
N GLY A 65 5.42 -0.98 2.24
CA GLY A 65 3.99 -0.74 2.44
C GLY A 65 3.65 -0.26 3.84
N HIS A 66 2.38 0.07 4.03
CA HIS A 66 1.83 0.46 5.32
C HIS A 66 0.79 -0.58 5.76
N ASN A 67 1.11 -1.41 6.74
CA ASN A 67 0.37 -2.60 7.16
C ASN A 67 0.40 -3.75 6.10
N ILE A 68 1.42 -3.76 5.26
CA ILE A 68 1.57 -4.67 4.13
C ILE A 68 1.67 -6.13 4.57
N ALA A 69 2.39 -6.40 5.67
CA ALA A 69 2.61 -7.74 6.17
C ALA A 69 1.34 -8.38 6.75
N ALA A 70 0.44 -7.57 7.31
CA ALA A 70 -0.80 -8.07 7.91
C ALA A 70 -1.98 -8.06 6.93
N PHE A 71 -1.92 -7.34 5.82
CA PHE A 71 -3.02 -7.22 4.90
C PHE A 71 -2.65 -7.53 3.44
N ASP A 72 -1.87 -6.69 2.76
CA ASP A 72 -1.65 -6.81 1.31
C ASP A 72 -0.98 -8.13 0.93
N LEU A 73 0.12 -8.51 1.60
CA LEU A 73 0.81 -9.76 1.29
C LEU A 73 -0.06 -10.99 1.53
N PRO A 74 -0.79 -11.13 2.66
CA PRO A 74 -1.76 -12.21 2.84
C PRO A 74 -2.89 -12.23 1.80
N VAL A 75 -3.41 -11.07 1.37
CA VAL A 75 -4.43 -11.01 0.32
C VAL A 75 -3.86 -11.47 -1.02
N LEU A 76 -2.71 -10.96 -1.44
CA LEU A 76 -2.06 -11.38 -2.70
C LEU A 76 -1.76 -12.89 -2.70
N LYS A 77 -1.29 -13.42 -1.58
CA LYS A 77 -1.01 -14.85 -1.44
C LYS A 77 -2.28 -15.71 -1.49
N ASN A 78 -3.33 -15.33 -0.75
CA ASN A 78 -4.47 -16.20 -0.50
C ASN A 78 -5.63 -15.99 -1.49
N ALA A 79 -5.83 -14.77 -1.97
CA ALA A 79 -6.91 -14.44 -2.91
C ALA A 79 -6.47 -14.51 -4.38
N MET A 80 -5.18 -14.26 -4.66
CA MET A 80 -4.63 -14.29 -6.02
C MET A 80 -3.70 -15.48 -6.28
N ASP A 81 -3.43 -16.31 -5.27
CA ASP A 81 -2.53 -17.46 -5.35
C ASP A 81 -1.12 -17.10 -5.88
N ILE A 82 -0.61 -15.94 -5.46
CA ILE A 82 0.73 -15.49 -5.85
C ILE A 82 1.77 -16.15 -4.94
N TYR A 83 2.36 -17.22 -5.43
CA TYR A 83 3.25 -18.07 -4.63
C TYR A 83 4.55 -17.37 -4.18
N CYS A 84 5.12 -16.48 -5.00
CA CYS A 84 6.35 -15.77 -4.65
C CYS A 84 6.21 -14.88 -3.40
N ILE A 85 4.98 -14.51 -3.01
CA ILE A 85 4.73 -13.77 -1.75
C ILE A 85 5.26 -14.51 -0.53
N LYS A 86 5.29 -15.86 -0.58
CA LYS A 86 5.89 -16.66 0.49
C LYS A 86 7.37 -16.34 0.70
N LYS A 87 8.15 -16.13 -0.38
CA LYS A 87 9.56 -15.72 -0.30
C LYS A 87 9.69 -14.38 0.42
N TYR A 88 8.86 -13.37 0.07
CA TYR A 88 8.88 -12.07 0.75
C TYR A 88 8.61 -12.19 2.25
N LEU A 89 7.65 -13.02 2.65
CA LEU A 89 7.29 -13.22 4.06
C LEU A 89 8.37 -13.98 4.83
N ASP A 90 8.85 -15.12 4.29
CA ASP A 90 9.82 -15.99 4.96
C ASP A 90 11.19 -15.30 5.12
N GLU A 91 11.62 -14.55 4.11
CA GLU A 91 12.89 -13.82 4.08
C GLU A 91 12.79 -12.41 4.67
N LYS A 92 11.59 -11.98 5.06
CA LYS A 92 11.29 -10.62 5.54
C LYS A 92 11.76 -9.55 4.55
N ALA A 93 11.58 -9.82 3.25
CA ALA A 93 11.96 -8.92 2.17
C ALA A 93 10.92 -7.81 1.96
N TYR A 94 10.52 -7.17 3.04
CA TYR A 94 9.59 -6.05 3.05
C TYR A 94 9.87 -5.08 4.20
N ILE A 95 9.43 -3.84 4.00
CA ILE A 95 9.40 -2.79 5.02
C ILE A 95 7.92 -2.46 5.28
N ASP A 96 7.47 -2.64 6.51
CA ASP A 96 6.11 -2.30 6.95
C ASP A 96 6.15 -1.09 7.88
N THR A 97 5.85 0.08 7.34
CA THR A 97 5.91 1.33 8.10
C THR A 97 4.93 1.37 9.27
N SER A 98 3.74 0.76 9.13
CA SER A 98 2.76 0.66 10.21
C SER A 98 3.26 -0.23 11.36
N ALA A 99 3.83 -1.40 11.01
CA ALA A 99 4.33 -2.34 12.01
C ALA A 99 5.53 -1.77 12.79
N ILE A 100 6.44 -1.05 12.11
CA ILE A 100 7.60 -0.42 12.74
C ILE A 100 7.16 0.63 13.73
N VAL A 101 6.26 1.56 13.34
CA VAL A 101 5.74 2.60 14.23
C VAL A 101 4.93 2.00 15.38
N SER A 102 4.03 1.06 15.10
CA SER A 102 3.21 0.43 16.16
C SER A 102 4.04 -0.31 17.18
N LYS A 103 5.09 -1.01 16.75
CA LYS A 103 6.01 -1.72 17.65
C LYS A 103 6.80 -0.76 18.55
N ALA A 104 7.21 0.37 18.00
CA ALA A 104 8.02 1.35 18.74
C ALA A 104 7.19 2.15 19.76
N TYR A 105 5.94 2.46 19.44
CA TYR A 105 5.13 3.41 20.23
C TYR A 105 3.87 2.80 20.87
N GLY A 106 3.58 1.52 20.61
CA GLY A 106 2.41 0.83 21.20
C GLY A 106 1.07 1.29 20.64
N GLU A 107 1.04 2.19 19.66
CA GLU A 107 -0.15 2.78 19.07
C GLU A 107 -0.10 2.65 17.53
N ARG A 108 -1.27 2.46 16.91
CA ARG A 108 -1.39 2.38 15.45
C ARG A 108 -1.75 3.74 14.86
N TYR A 109 -0.99 4.15 13.86
CA TYR A 109 -1.24 5.34 13.07
C TYR A 109 -1.65 4.92 11.66
N SER A 110 -2.71 5.52 11.12
CA SER A 110 -3.08 5.30 9.72
C SER A 110 -2.10 6.01 8.78
N LEU A 111 -2.00 5.55 7.53
CA LEU A 111 -1.20 6.22 6.51
C LEU A 111 -1.60 7.69 6.35
N SER A 112 -2.91 7.98 6.30
CA SER A 112 -3.41 9.35 6.26
C SER A 112 -2.92 10.22 7.41
N ASN A 113 -2.98 9.68 8.63
CA ASN A 113 -2.53 10.42 9.82
C ASN A 113 -1.04 10.79 9.69
N LEU A 114 -0.19 9.80 9.38
CA LEU A 114 1.24 10.05 9.24
C LEU A 114 1.57 10.99 8.07
N CYS A 115 0.94 10.81 6.91
CA CYS A 115 1.20 11.66 5.74
C CYS A 115 0.71 13.08 5.95
N GLN A 116 -0.47 13.28 6.53
CA GLN A 116 -1.02 14.60 6.83
C GLN A 116 -0.09 15.39 7.76
N HIS A 117 0.35 14.76 8.84
CA HIS A 117 1.13 15.45 9.86
C HIS A 117 2.64 15.52 9.57
N THR A 118 3.16 14.61 8.73
CA THR A 118 4.58 14.60 8.34
C THR A 118 4.82 15.40 7.08
N LEU A 119 3.97 15.20 6.05
CA LEU A 119 4.20 15.72 4.70
C LEU A 119 3.24 16.85 4.33
N GLY A 120 2.19 17.09 5.14
CA GLY A 120 1.10 18.01 4.79
C GLY A 120 0.24 17.54 3.62
N LEU A 121 0.20 16.21 3.37
CA LEU A 121 -0.51 15.59 2.25
C LEU A 121 -1.71 14.79 2.76
N ASP A 122 -2.86 15.02 2.13
CA ASP A 122 -4.10 14.29 2.41
C ASP A 122 -4.34 13.17 1.39
N LYS A 123 -5.15 12.18 1.79
CA LYS A 123 -5.68 11.16 0.90
C LYS A 123 -6.64 11.78 -0.12
N ILE A 124 -6.71 11.18 -1.30
CA ILE A 124 -7.64 11.57 -2.37
C ILE A 124 -9.05 11.03 -2.09
N MET A 125 -9.14 9.88 -1.41
CA MET A 125 -10.40 9.15 -1.18
C MET A 125 -10.36 8.45 0.20
N ASP A 126 -11.52 8.24 0.81
CA ASP A 126 -11.63 7.32 1.94
C ASP A 126 -11.64 5.87 1.41
N SER A 127 -10.86 4.99 2.04
CA SER A 127 -10.82 3.57 1.68
C SER A 127 -12.17 2.86 1.79
N ALA A 128 -13.09 3.39 2.60
CA ALA A 128 -14.45 2.88 2.72
C ALA A 128 -15.31 3.14 1.47
N ASP A 129 -14.98 4.19 0.71
CA ASP A 129 -15.72 4.59 -0.49
C ASP A 129 -15.28 3.81 -1.73
N ALA A 130 -14.04 3.34 -1.77
CA ALA A 130 -13.46 2.64 -2.93
C ALA A 130 -14.33 1.47 -3.47
N PRO A 131 -14.94 0.60 -2.62
CA PRO A 131 -15.82 -0.47 -3.12
C PRO A 131 -17.11 0.06 -3.79
N VAL A 132 -17.62 1.20 -3.33
CA VAL A 132 -18.82 1.83 -3.90
C VAL A 132 -18.49 2.44 -5.25
N VAL A 133 -17.41 3.20 -5.34
CA VAL A 133 -16.89 3.79 -6.58
C VAL A 133 -16.58 2.71 -7.60
N TRP A 134 -15.95 1.59 -7.20
CA TRP A 134 -15.69 0.46 -8.07
C TRP A 134 -16.96 -0.16 -8.64
N LYS A 135 -17.96 -0.43 -7.80
CA LYS A 135 -19.25 -1.01 -8.20
C LYS A 135 -20.04 -0.09 -9.16
N SER A 136 -19.84 1.23 -9.07
CA SER A 136 -20.45 2.21 -9.99
C SER A 136 -19.67 2.40 -11.31
N GLY A 137 -18.55 1.68 -11.51
CA GLY A 137 -17.75 1.75 -12.73
C GLY A 137 -16.56 2.73 -12.68
N GLY A 138 -16.31 3.38 -11.55
CA GLY A 138 -15.17 4.29 -11.33
C GLY A 138 -13.83 3.55 -11.17
N TYR A 139 -13.52 2.63 -12.11
CA TYR A 139 -12.36 1.74 -12.01
C TYR A 139 -11.04 2.50 -11.96
N MET A 140 -10.90 3.52 -12.83
CA MET A 140 -9.68 4.30 -12.88
C MET A 140 -9.50 5.18 -11.65
N GLU A 141 -10.59 5.75 -11.12
CA GLU A 141 -10.57 6.54 -9.90
C GLU A 141 -10.05 5.73 -8.70
N VAL A 142 -10.50 4.47 -8.57
CA VAL A 142 -9.99 3.56 -7.54
C VAL A 142 -8.53 3.17 -7.79
N ALA A 143 -8.13 2.96 -9.05
CA ALA A 143 -6.74 2.65 -9.39
C ALA A 143 -5.81 3.84 -9.13
N GLU A 144 -6.21 5.07 -9.45
CA GLU A 144 -5.45 6.28 -9.13
C GLU A 144 -5.32 6.49 -7.62
N TYR A 145 -6.39 6.25 -6.87
CA TYR A 145 -6.35 6.25 -5.41
C TYR A 145 -5.33 5.23 -4.87
N CYS A 146 -5.37 3.99 -5.36
CA CYS A 146 -4.43 2.94 -4.97
C CYS A 146 -2.97 3.33 -5.29
N LEU A 147 -2.71 3.87 -6.48
CA LEU A 147 -1.37 4.34 -6.86
C LEU A 147 -0.91 5.51 -5.99
N LYS A 148 -1.82 6.43 -5.65
CA LYS A 148 -1.49 7.55 -4.76
C LYS A 148 -1.11 7.09 -3.36
N ASP A 149 -1.79 6.07 -2.82
CA ASP A 149 -1.43 5.47 -1.54
C ASP A 149 0.00 4.87 -1.60
N CYS A 150 0.41 4.22 -2.70
CA CYS A 150 1.79 3.75 -2.90
C CYS A 150 2.80 4.90 -2.89
N GLN A 151 2.50 6.00 -3.58
CA GLN A 151 3.34 7.20 -3.60
C GLN A 151 3.47 7.81 -2.19
N LEU A 152 2.36 7.92 -1.45
CA LEU A 152 2.37 8.45 -0.08
C LEU A 152 3.22 7.60 0.87
N VAL A 153 3.15 6.27 0.78
CA VAL A 153 4.01 5.38 1.58
C VAL A 153 5.48 5.58 1.23
N PHE A 154 5.81 5.71 -0.06
CA PHE A 154 7.18 5.96 -0.52
C PHE A 154 7.71 7.30 -0.01
N ASP A 155 6.92 8.37 -0.13
CA ASP A 155 7.31 9.70 0.32
C ASP A 155 7.49 9.75 1.84
N LEU A 156 6.60 9.10 2.60
CA LEU A 156 6.71 8.97 4.06
C LEU A 156 7.98 8.21 4.47
N TRP A 157 8.27 7.09 3.82
CA TRP A 157 9.47 6.30 4.03
C TRP A 157 10.72 7.13 3.73
N LYS A 158 10.76 7.80 2.57
CA LYS A 158 11.87 8.67 2.16
C LYS A 158 12.09 9.82 3.13
N HIS A 159 11.00 10.43 3.63
CA HIS A 159 11.10 11.45 4.67
C HIS A 159 11.74 10.90 5.95
N GLY A 160 11.28 9.73 6.42
CA GLY A 160 11.83 9.09 7.62
C GLY A 160 13.29 8.66 7.46
N GLN A 161 13.70 8.20 6.26
CA GLN A 161 15.11 7.92 5.94
C GLN A 161 15.99 9.16 6.08
N ASN A 162 15.52 10.30 5.60
CA ASN A 162 16.28 11.53 5.58
C ASN A 162 16.31 12.25 6.94
N ASN A 163 15.22 12.18 7.70
CA ASN A 163 15.02 12.96 8.92
C ASN A 163 15.01 12.13 10.21
N SER A 164 14.93 10.80 10.09
CA SER A 164 14.78 9.85 11.22
C SER A 164 13.52 10.08 12.08
N ILE A 165 12.61 10.94 11.66
CA ILE A 165 11.40 11.33 12.39
C ILE A 165 10.24 11.42 11.41
N VAL A 166 9.07 10.92 11.84
CA VAL A 166 7.76 11.21 11.22
C VAL A 166 6.83 11.75 12.30
N LYS A 167 5.73 12.40 11.91
CA LYS A 167 4.76 13.00 12.84
C LYS A 167 3.42 12.29 12.71
N GLY A 168 2.75 12.11 13.83
CA GLY A 168 1.42 11.56 13.89
C GLY A 168 0.60 12.15 15.03
N TYR A 169 -0.71 12.26 14.83
CA TYR A 169 -1.63 12.62 15.89
C TYR A 169 -2.06 11.36 16.65
N SER A 170 -1.71 11.29 17.93
CA SER A 170 -2.12 10.21 18.81
C SER A 170 -3.59 10.41 19.20
N ILE A 171 -4.44 9.44 18.86
CA ILE A 171 -5.86 9.44 19.24
C ILE A 171 -6.00 9.17 20.73
N ASP A 172 -5.18 8.29 21.28
CA ASP A 172 -5.24 7.87 22.68
C ASP A 172 -4.85 9.01 23.62
N ASN A 173 -3.79 9.76 23.26
CA ASN A 173 -3.27 10.86 24.07
C ASN A 173 -3.79 12.23 23.65
N LYS A 174 -4.48 12.32 22.50
CA LYS A 174 -5.01 13.58 21.91
C LYS A 174 -3.95 14.64 21.71
N GLU A 175 -2.78 14.25 21.23
CA GLU A 175 -1.63 15.13 21.01
C GLU A 175 -0.84 14.77 19.77
N MET A 176 -0.10 15.74 19.24
CA MET A 176 0.88 15.51 18.19
C MET A 176 2.14 14.86 18.76
N LYS A 177 2.62 13.81 18.10
CA LYS A 177 3.85 13.11 18.46
C LYS A 177 4.86 13.17 17.34
N GLU A 178 6.11 13.36 17.70
CA GLU A 178 7.25 13.08 16.86
C GLU A 178 7.69 11.64 17.11
N LEU A 179 7.74 10.85 16.06
CA LEU A 179 7.98 9.41 16.10
C LEU A 179 9.33 9.16 15.44
N GLU A 180 10.33 8.77 16.22
CA GLU A 180 11.62 8.34 15.67
C GLU A 180 11.43 7.03 14.90
N VAL A 181 11.96 6.95 13.69
CA VAL A 181 11.84 5.79 12.83
C VAL A 181 13.22 5.35 12.33
N LYS A 182 13.36 4.02 12.24
CA LYS A 182 14.48 3.35 11.57
C LYS A 182 13.87 2.30 10.67
N TRP A 183 13.72 2.70 9.41
CA TRP A 183 13.17 1.80 8.39
C TRP A 183 14.15 0.72 7.96
#